data_6b2aa0c6038a92caf6eeea28c7678f1a
#
_entry.id   6b2aa0c6038a92caf6eeea28c7678f1a
#
_cell.length_a   1.000
_cell.length_b   1.000
_cell.length_c   1.000
_cell.angle_alpha   90.00
_cell.angle_beta   90.00
_cell.angle_gamma   90.00
#
_symmetry.space_group_name_H-M   'P 1'
#
loop_
_entity.id
_entity.type
_entity.pdbx_description
1 polymer ?
#
loop_
_entity_poly.entity_id
_entity_poly.type
_entity_poly.pdbx_seq_one_letter_code
_entity_poly.pdbx_strand_id
1 'polypeptide(L)'
;MIIGGSKKEVINNIKTNIENNELNKKVEIKDPNLSEEEINNYINKFYRNKKSPIYFIKNKIANKTVKKIAKEIYPNIDIIGLEKLENVDLTNGAIITSNHFNPLDSYNIRKIVEENLHKKLYIVVQDTNLAMPGFLGFLFNNIEVIPLSKSPNYIIKKFVPELKKILSKGNIVLIYPEEEMWFNYRLPRPCKRGAYQFAHELDVPVISCFVKMIDTDITDNNEFNIVKYRVIINKVIYPEVNESIKSDSIKMAEVDYEARKKAYENAYNKKLKYEFDINDIAGWKDI
;
A
#
# COMPACT_ATOMS: atom_id res chain seq x y z
N MET A 1 10.19 -4.01 13.85
CA MET A 1 9.03 -3.99 14.81
C MET A 1 7.87 -4.70 14.17
N ILE A 2 7.39 -5.80 14.77
CA ILE A 2 6.21 -6.51 14.30
C ILE A 2 5.00 -6.01 15.07
N ILE A 3 3.97 -5.57 14.34
CA ILE A 3 2.71 -5.12 14.91
C ILE A 3 1.72 -6.29 14.88
N GLY A 4 1.20 -6.65 16.05
CA GLY A 4 0.25 -7.75 16.23
C GLY A 4 0.89 -9.04 16.77
N GLY A 5 0.08 -9.95 17.31
CA GLY A 5 0.52 -11.21 17.95
C GLY A 5 1.16 -12.21 16.98
N SER A 6 1.15 -13.51 17.36
CA SER A 6 1.66 -14.59 16.51
C SER A 6 1.08 -14.53 15.09
N LYS A 7 1.96 -14.78 14.09
CA LYS A 7 1.61 -14.78 12.67
C LYS A 7 1.47 -16.18 12.07
N LYS A 8 1.59 -17.24 12.88
CA LYS A 8 1.50 -18.64 12.42
C LYS A 8 0.21 -18.92 11.62
N GLU A 9 -0.94 -18.44 12.12
CA GLU A 9 -2.22 -18.63 11.44
C GLU A 9 -2.29 -17.85 10.13
N VAL A 10 -1.76 -16.61 10.10
CA VAL A 10 -1.69 -15.80 8.88
C VAL A 10 -0.81 -16.48 7.82
N ILE A 11 0.36 -17.02 8.21
CA ILE A 11 1.26 -17.76 7.32
C ILE A 11 0.58 -19.01 6.77
N ASN A 12 -0.17 -19.73 7.62
CA ASN A 12 -0.94 -20.91 7.18
C ASN A 12 -2.05 -20.52 6.18
N ASN A 13 -2.72 -19.37 6.39
CA ASN A 13 -3.70 -18.83 5.43
C ASN A 13 -3.02 -18.45 4.09
N ILE A 14 -1.81 -17.89 4.13
CA ILE A 14 -1.01 -17.62 2.91
C ILE A 14 -0.77 -18.93 2.15
N LYS A 15 -0.28 -19.97 2.84
CA LYS A 15 -0.05 -21.30 2.25
C LYS A 15 -1.32 -21.83 1.58
N THR A 16 -2.43 -21.86 2.31
CA THR A 16 -3.72 -22.36 1.80
C THR A 16 -4.21 -21.56 0.58
N ASN A 17 -4.05 -20.24 0.58
CA ASN A 17 -4.46 -19.40 -0.55
C ASN A 17 -3.57 -19.62 -1.78
N ILE A 18 -2.26 -19.89 -1.60
CA ILE A 18 -1.37 -20.26 -2.71
C ILE A 18 -1.78 -21.60 -3.29
N GLU A 19 -1.99 -22.63 -2.47
CA GLU A 19 -2.41 -23.96 -2.90
C GLU A 19 -3.74 -23.93 -3.66
N ASN A 20 -4.63 -23.02 -3.32
CA ASN A 20 -5.92 -22.81 -3.98
C ASN A 20 -5.85 -21.82 -5.17
N ASN A 21 -4.69 -21.25 -5.50
CA ASN A 21 -4.52 -20.21 -6.51
C ASN A 21 -5.37 -18.94 -6.25
N GLU A 22 -5.59 -18.60 -4.96
CA GLU A 22 -6.38 -17.45 -4.51
C GLU A 22 -5.47 -16.28 -4.07
N LEU A 23 -4.58 -15.83 -4.96
CA LEU A 23 -3.46 -14.94 -4.67
C LEU A 23 -3.84 -13.52 -4.17
N ASN A 24 -5.08 -13.11 -4.25
CA ASN A 24 -5.55 -11.83 -3.71
C ASN A 24 -6.58 -11.98 -2.57
N LYS A 25 -6.72 -13.20 -2.02
CA LYS A 25 -7.64 -13.46 -0.92
C LYS A 25 -7.05 -13.01 0.41
N LYS A 26 -7.92 -12.57 1.30
CA LYS A 26 -7.56 -12.13 2.65
C LYS A 26 -6.89 -13.24 3.46
N VAL A 27 -5.85 -12.89 4.21
CA VAL A 27 -5.12 -13.79 5.13
C VAL A 27 -5.15 -13.31 6.57
N GLU A 28 -5.32 -12.00 6.81
CA GLU A 28 -5.41 -11.44 8.17
C GLU A 28 -6.74 -11.81 8.84
N ILE A 29 -6.67 -12.11 10.14
CA ILE A 29 -7.76 -12.74 10.90
C ILE A 29 -8.51 -11.82 11.86
N LYS A 30 -8.00 -10.62 12.11
CA LYS A 30 -8.51 -9.72 13.17
C LYS A 30 -9.12 -8.42 12.65
N ASP A 31 -9.45 -8.34 11.37
CA ASP A 31 -10.09 -7.15 10.83
C ASP A 31 -11.55 -7.05 11.28
N PRO A 32 -12.04 -5.83 11.51
CA PRO A 32 -13.44 -5.63 11.87
C PRO A 32 -14.38 -6.20 10.81
N ASN A 33 -15.35 -7.00 11.25
CA ASN A 33 -16.44 -7.46 10.40
C ASN A 33 -17.65 -6.53 10.61
N LEU A 34 -17.95 -5.70 9.63
CA LEU A 34 -18.94 -4.62 9.70
C LEU A 34 -20.01 -4.80 8.64
N SER A 35 -21.25 -4.44 8.98
CA SER A 35 -22.34 -4.28 8.02
C SER A 35 -22.12 -3.04 7.13
N GLU A 36 -22.80 -2.99 5.98
CA GLU A 36 -22.75 -1.82 5.09
C GLU A 36 -23.20 -0.52 5.80
N GLU A 37 -24.17 -0.61 6.69
CA GLU A 37 -24.64 0.54 7.46
C GLU A 37 -23.56 1.05 8.41
N GLU A 38 -22.88 0.16 9.13
CA GLU A 38 -21.77 0.52 10.02
C GLU A 38 -20.62 1.15 9.24
N ILE A 39 -20.24 0.57 8.09
CA ILE A 39 -19.23 1.12 7.18
C ILE A 39 -19.61 2.55 6.77
N ASN A 40 -20.83 2.77 6.30
CA ASN A 40 -21.31 4.09 5.93
C ASN A 40 -21.27 5.08 7.10
N ASN A 41 -21.60 4.64 8.31
CA ASN A 41 -21.52 5.45 9.52
C ASN A 41 -20.07 5.86 9.83
N TYR A 42 -19.10 4.93 9.76
CA TYR A 42 -17.67 5.23 9.93
C TYR A 42 -17.15 6.21 8.87
N ILE A 43 -17.46 6.02 7.60
CA ILE A 43 -17.08 6.90 6.51
C ILE A 43 -17.66 8.32 6.72
N ASN A 44 -18.94 8.42 7.03
CA ASN A 44 -19.59 9.72 7.27
C ASN A 44 -19.00 10.43 8.48
N LYS A 45 -18.71 9.71 9.57
CA LYS A 45 -18.02 10.22 10.75
C LYS A 45 -16.62 10.73 10.41
N PHE A 46 -15.84 9.97 9.63
CA PHE A 46 -14.51 10.34 9.18
C PHE A 46 -14.51 11.69 8.43
N TYR A 47 -15.35 11.85 7.42
CA TYR A 47 -15.42 13.10 6.65
C TYR A 47 -15.97 14.28 7.46
N ARG A 48 -16.92 14.03 8.37
CA ARG A 48 -17.42 15.04 9.30
C ARG A 48 -16.32 15.50 10.25
N ASN A 49 -15.55 14.56 10.81
CA ASN A 49 -14.46 14.88 11.73
C ASN A 49 -13.36 15.72 11.05
N LYS A 50 -13.03 15.46 9.79
CA LYS A 50 -12.05 16.25 9.01
C LYS A 50 -12.39 17.75 8.92
N LYS A 51 -13.65 18.13 9.13
CA LYS A 51 -14.12 19.54 9.14
C LYS A 51 -14.04 20.18 10.53
N SER A 52 -13.75 19.40 11.56
CA SER A 52 -13.72 19.87 12.97
C SER A 52 -12.38 20.55 13.32
N PRO A 53 -12.36 21.63 14.09
CA PRO A 53 -11.12 22.21 14.63
C PRO A 53 -10.27 21.21 15.41
N ILE A 54 -10.91 20.29 16.15
CA ILE A 54 -10.22 19.24 16.93
C ILE A 54 -9.44 18.30 16.01
N TYR A 55 -9.90 18.09 14.78
CA TYR A 55 -9.18 17.28 13.81
C TYR A 55 -7.78 17.83 13.52
N PHE A 56 -7.64 19.15 13.38
CA PHE A 56 -6.33 19.76 13.09
C PHE A 56 -5.31 19.48 14.20
N ILE A 57 -5.75 19.47 15.47
CA ILE A 57 -4.90 19.13 16.61
C ILE A 57 -4.53 17.64 16.56
N LYS A 58 -5.52 16.77 16.37
CA LYS A 58 -5.30 15.31 16.28
C LYS A 58 -4.43 14.94 15.08
N ASN A 59 -4.63 15.57 13.93
CA ASN A 59 -3.79 15.38 12.74
C ASN A 59 -2.34 15.79 13.00
N LYS A 60 -2.10 16.93 13.68
CA LYS A 60 -0.74 17.32 14.08
C LYS A 60 -0.07 16.27 14.97
N ILE A 61 -0.80 15.75 15.97
CA ILE A 61 -0.29 14.72 16.87
C ILE A 61 0.00 13.44 16.09
N ALA A 62 -0.94 12.97 15.27
CA ALA A 62 -0.79 11.78 14.45
C ALA A 62 0.42 11.90 13.50
N ASN A 63 0.55 13.01 12.79
CA ASN A 63 1.69 13.24 11.89
C ASN A 63 3.03 13.35 12.64
N LYS A 64 3.05 13.93 13.85
CA LYS A 64 4.25 13.91 14.70
C LYS A 64 4.66 12.48 15.07
N THR A 65 3.68 11.63 15.37
CA THR A 65 3.90 10.22 15.66
C THR A 65 4.40 9.46 14.43
N VAL A 66 3.78 9.67 13.27
CA VAL A 66 4.23 9.10 11.98
C VAL A 66 5.70 9.48 11.71
N LYS A 67 6.05 10.76 11.87
CA LYS A 67 7.44 11.23 11.71
C LYS A 67 8.41 10.60 12.71
N LYS A 68 7.98 10.34 13.94
CA LYS A 68 8.81 9.63 14.94
C LYS A 68 9.08 8.20 14.48
N ILE A 69 8.05 7.46 14.08
CA ILE A 69 8.19 6.10 13.56
C ILE A 69 9.06 6.08 12.29
N ALA A 70 8.88 7.07 11.40
CA ALA A 70 9.69 7.21 10.18
C ALA A 70 11.19 7.30 10.50
N LYS A 71 11.59 8.08 11.51
CA LYS A 71 12.99 8.20 11.93
C LYS A 71 13.61 6.88 12.38
N GLU A 72 12.82 5.97 12.92
CA GLU A 72 13.27 4.64 13.34
C GLU A 72 13.35 3.66 12.16
N ILE A 73 12.45 3.78 11.17
CA ILE A 73 12.35 2.86 10.04
C ILE A 73 13.26 3.27 8.87
N TYR A 74 13.37 4.55 8.56
CA TYR A 74 14.07 5.06 7.37
C TYR A 74 15.53 4.65 7.23
N PRO A 75 16.33 4.50 8.33
CA PRO A 75 17.69 3.98 8.22
C PRO A 75 17.78 2.55 7.66
N ASN A 76 16.69 1.79 7.74
CA ASN A 76 16.60 0.42 7.24
C ASN A 76 16.00 0.33 5.82
N ILE A 77 15.75 1.49 5.16
CA ILE A 77 15.18 1.57 3.82
C ILE A 77 16.21 2.13 2.86
N ASP A 78 16.57 1.35 1.87
CA ASP A 78 17.35 1.75 0.70
C ASP A 78 16.44 1.99 -0.51
N ILE A 79 16.80 2.92 -1.40
CA ILE A 79 16.00 3.28 -2.57
C ILE A 79 16.89 3.23 -3.81
N ILE A 80 16.42 2.57 -4.86
CA ILE A 80 17.07 2.55 -6.18
C ILE A 80 16.07 2.91 -7.28
N GLY A 81 16.55 3.53 -8.35
CA GLY A 81 15.73 3.93 -9.50
C GLY A 81 15.12 5.33 -9.36
N LEU A 82 15.61 6.18 -8.45
CA LEU A 82 15.13 7.57 -8.29
C LEU A 82 15.30 8.39 -9.57
N GLU A 83 16.35 8.13 -10.35
CA GLU A 83 16.62 8.78 -11.64
C GLU A 83 15.47 8.65 -12.65
N LYS A 84 14.64 7.64 -12.52
CA LYS A 84 13.44 7.44 -13.37
C LYS A 84 12.33 8.45 -13.11
N LEU A 85 12.42 9.20 -12.01
CA LEU A 85 11.44 10.21 -11.63
C LEU A 85 11.87 11.65 -11.97
N GLU A 86 13.12 11.87 -12.38
CA GLU A 86 13.70 13.22 -12.59
C GLU A 86 12.93 14.06 -13.62
N ASN A 87 12.40 13.44 -14.67
CA ASN A 87 11.70 14.12 -15.76
C ASN A 87 10.19 13.82 -15.78
N VAL A 88 9.64 13.31 -14.68
CA VAL A 88 8.21 13.00 -14.59
C VAL A 88 7.45 14.26 -14.17
N ASP A 89 6.51 14.68 -15.00
CA ASP A 89 5.60 15.77 -14.60
C ASP A 89 4.65 15.28 -13.51
N LEU A 90 4.84 15.79 -12.31
CA LEU A 90 4.01 15.53 -11.13
C LEU A 90 3.18 16.76 -10.72
N THR A 91 2.93 17.69 -11.64
CA THR A 91 2.11 18.89 -11.36
C THR A 91 0.68 18.50 -10.93
N ASN A 92 0.12 17.50 -11.59
CA ASN A 92 -1.17 16.91 -11.26
C ASN A 92 -1.06 15.67 -10.36
N GLY A 93 0.06 15.51 -9.65
CA GLY A 93 0.30 14.37 -8.79
C GLY A 93 0.55 13.07 -9.55
N ALA A 94 0.52 11.96 -8.83
CA ALA A 94 0.63 10.59 -9.37
C ALA A 94 -0.01 9.58 -8.41
N ILE A 95 -0.41 8.44 -8.96
CA ILE A 95 -0.64 7.24 -8.16
C ILE A 95 0.70 6.50 -8.05
N ILE A 96 1.04 6.03 -6.86
CA ILE A 96 2.18 5.14 -6.64
C ILE A 96 1.68 3.79 -6.19
N THR A 97 2.24 2.73 -6.73
CA THR A 97 1.82 1.35 -6.43
C THR A 97 2.98 0.56 -5.86
N SER A 98 2.69 -0.38 -4.95
CA SER A 98 3.68 -1.25 -4.32
C SER A 98 3.08 -2.60 -3.94
N ASN A 99 3.92 -3.61 -3.66
CA ASN A 99 3.49 -4.82 -2.96
C ASN A 99 3.07 -4.50 -1.52
N HIS A 100 2.11 -5.28 -0.98
CA HIS A 100 1.49 -5.05 0.32
C HIS A 100 1.78 -6.20 1.28
N PHE A 101 2.67 -5.97 2.25
CA PHE A 101 3.23 -7.04 3.07
C PHE A 101 3.31 -6.76 4.57
N ASN A 102 3.13 -5.51 5.02
CA ASN A 102 3.29 -5.17 6.44
C ASN A 102 2.45 -3.94 6.79
N PRO A 103 1.89 -3.82 8.01
CA PRO A 103 1.16 -2.62 8.43
C PRO A 103 1.98 -1.31 8.36
N LEU A 104 3.31 -1.42 8.31
CA LEU A 104 4.23 -0.28 8.21
C LEU A 104 4.88 -0.15 6.82
N ASP A 105 4.48 -0.95 5.84
CA ASP A 105 5.11 -0.95 4.51
C ASP A 105 4.96 0.38 3.76
N SER A 106 3.92 1.16 4.05
CA SER A 106 3.74 2.51 3.51
C SER A 106 4.90 3.46 3.84
N TYR A 107 5.69 3.19 4.89
CA TYR A 107 6.87 3.99 5.20
C TYR A 107 7.97 3.88 4.14
N ASN A 108 8.03 2.75 3.41
CA ASN A 108 8.94 2.58 2.28
C ASN A 108 8.65 3.60 1.17
N ILE A 109 7.38 3.74 0.84
CA ILE A 109 6.91 4.69 -0.18
C ILE A 109 6.93 6.13 0.35
N ARG A 110 6.60 6.33 1.62
CA ARG A 110 6.63 7.64 2.27
C ARG A 110 8.03 8.26 2.23
N LYS A 111 9.09 7.47 2.39
CA LYS A 111 10.48 7.96 2.26
C LYS A 111 10.74 8.55 0.88
N ILE A 112 10.32 7.87 -0.21
CA ILE A 112 10.44 8.42 -1.58
C ILE A 112 9.67 9.74 -1.70
N VAL A 113 8.40 9.73 -1.29
CA VAL A 113 7.50 10.86 -1.55
C VAL A 113 7.87 12.09 -0.73
N GLU A 114 8.20 11.92 0.56
CA GLU A 114 8.48 13.05 1.45
C GLU A 114 9.93 13.54 1.37
N GLU A 115 10.93 12.64 1.26
CA GLU A 115 12.34 13.04 1.26
C GLU A 115 12.91 13.32 -0.13
N ASN A 116 12.45 12.61 -1.17
CA ASN A 116 12.99 12.77 -2.51
C ASN A 116 12.10 13.61 -3.44
N LEU A 117 10.77 13.43 -3.39
CA LEU A 117 9.86 14.22 -4.23
C LEU A 117 9.37 15.50 -3.54
N HIS A 118 9.58 15.65 -2.22
CA HIS A 118 9.09 16.78 -1.42
C HIS A 118 7.60 17.02 -1.56
N LYS A 119 6.83 15.93 -1.65
CA LYS A 119 5.37 15.93 -1.83
C LYS A 119 4.68 15.29 -0.62
N LYS A 120 3.37 15.45 -0.55
CA LYS A 120 2.56 14.83 0.49
C LYS A 120 2.03 13.48 0.01
N LEU A 121 2.16 12.45 0.85
CA LEU A 121 1.63 11.12 0.60
C LEU A 121 0.24 10.96 1.22
N TYR A 122 -0.71 10.53 0.41
CA TYR A 122 -2.00 9.99 0.85
C TYR A 122 -2.03 8.49 0.61
N ILE A 123 -2.71 7.74 1.47
CA ILE A 123 -2.78 6.28 1.39
C ILE A 123 -4.24 5.87 1.24
N VAL A 124 -4.55 5.09 0.21
CA VAL A 124 -5.85 4.45 0.09
C VAL A 124 -5.90 3.29 1.07
N VAL A 125 -6.94 3.28 1.91
CA VAL A 125 -7.14 2.25 2.94
C VAL A 125 -8.54 1.65 2.79
N GLN A 126 -8.70 0.40 3.19
CA GLN A 126 -10.02 -0.21 3.27
C GLN A 126 -10.90 0.53 4.29
N ASP A 127 -12.16 0.70 4.00
CA ASP A 127 -13.11 1.42 4.84
C ASP A 127 -13.22 0.87 6.27
N THR A 128 -13.09 -0.45 6.44
CA THR A 128 -13.06 -1.13 7.74
C THR A 128 -11.90 -0.69 8.64
N ASN A 129 -10.81 -0.16 8.07
CA ASN A 129 -9.66 0.35 8.83
C ASN A 129 -10.04 1.57 9.70
N LEU A 130 -11.09 2.30 9.33
CA LEU A 130 -11.61 3.40 10.14
C LEU A 130 -12.22 2.95 11.47
N ALA A 131 -12.61 1.68 11.56
CA ALA A 131 -13.17 1.06 12.76
C ALA A 131 -12.13 0.36 13.63
N MET A 132 -10.87 0.33 13.22
CA MET A 132 -9.82 -0.31 14.03
C MET A 132 -9.71 0.34 15.41
N PRO A 133 -9.56 -0.46 16.49
CA PRO A 133 -9.44 0.06 17.83
C PRO A 133 -8.04 0.64 18.12
N GLY A 134 -7.94 1.40 19.20
CA GLY A 134 -6.69 1.82 19.80
C GLY A 134 -5.84 2.74 18.91
N PHE A 135 -4.54 2.52 18.93
CA PHE A 135 -3.55 3.36 18.27
C PHE A 135 -3.67 3.37 16.74
N LEU A 136 -3.90 2.20 16.12
CA LEU A 136 -4.09 2.11 14.67
C LEU A 136 -5.35 2.85 14.22
N GLY A 137 -6.46 2.67 14.92
CA GLY A 137 -7.68 3.42 14.64
C GLY A 137 -7.49 4.94 14.81
N PHE A 138 -6.72 5.38 15.83
CA PHE A 138 -6.36 6.78 15.95
C PHE A 138 -5.57 7.28 14.74
N LEU A 139 -4.58 6.53 14.26
CA LEU A 139 -3.81 6.91 13.08
C LEU A 139 -4.68 6.97 11.83
N PHE A 140 -5.41 5.91 11.47
CA PHE A 140 -6.26 5.89 10.26
C PHE A 140 -7.32 6.98 10.25
N ASN A 141 -7.81 7.43 11.40
CA ASN A 141 -8.77 8.51 11.47
C ASN A 141 -8.15 9.92 11.44
N ASN A 142 -6.82 10.07 11.56
CA ASN A 142 -6.19 11.37 11.75
C ASN A 142 -4.95 11.64 10.88
N ILE A 143 -4.51 10.70 10.02
CA ILE A 143 -3.46 10.93 9.02
C ILE A 143 -4.06 11.12 7.61
N GLU A 144 -3.20 11.24 6.62
CA GLU A 144 -3.56 11.42 5.21
C GLU A 144 -3.98 10.09 4.59
N VAL A 145 -5.21 9.65 4.87
CA VAL A 145 -5.82 8.47 4.25
C VAL A 145 -7.07 8.82 3.46
N ILE A 146 -7.39 7.97 2.49
CA ILE A 146 -8.60 8.01 1.67
C ILE A 146 -9.26 6.64 1.82
N PRO A 147 -10.40 6.53 2.53
CA PRO A 147 -11.10 5.26 2.65
C PRO A 147 -11.71 4.85 1.30
N LEU A 148 -11.49 3.60 0.91
CA LEU A 148 -12.11 2.99 -0.26
C LEU A 148 -13.15 1.98 0.20
N SER A 149 -14.37 2.11 -0.30
CA SER A 149 -15.48 1.20 -0.06
C SER A 149 -15.86 0.47 -1.33
N LYS A 150 -16.48 -0.71 -1.19
CA LYS A 150 -16.99 -1.50 -2.32
C LYS A 150 -18.23 -0.89 -2.98
N SER A 151 -18.88 0.11 -2.36
CA SER A 151 -20.09 0.76 -2.88
C SER A 151 -19.80 1.59 -4.14
N PRO A 152 -20.37 1.25 -5.33
CA PRO A 152 -20.15 2.03 -6.54
C PRO A 152 -20.60 3.48 -6.41
N ASN A 153 -21.70 3.72 -5.70
CA ASN A 153 -22.22 5.06 -5.45
C ASN A 153 -21.24 5.92 -4.63
N TYR A 154 -20.60 5.31 -3.63
CA TYR A 154 -19.57 5.97 -2.84
C TYR A 154 -18.33 6.27 -3.70
N ILE A 155 -17.88 5.31 -4.49
CA ILE A 155 -16.70 5.47 -5.37
C ILE A 155 -16.92 6.67 -6.30
N ILE A 156 -18.03 6.70 -7.01
CA ILE A 156 -18.32 7.76 -7.99
C ILE A 156 -18.53 9.12 -7.31
N LYS A 157 -19.30 9.17 -6.23
CA LYS A 157 -19.75 10.45 -5.64
C LYS A 157 -18.81 11.05 -4.60
N LYS A 158 -17.93 10.24 -3.99
CA LYS A 158 -17.04 10.69 -2.91
C LYS A 158 -15.59 10.36 -3.13
N PHE A 159 -15.25 9.10 -3.43
CA PHE A 159 -13.87 8.66 -3.53
C PHE A 159 -13.13 9.31 -4.71
N VAL A 160 -13.65 9.17 -5.93
CA VAL A 160 -13.02 9.74 -7.14
C VAL A 160 -12.91 11.28 -7.08
N PRO A 161 -13.94 12.04 -6.67
CA PRO A 161 -13.79 13.47 -6.48
C PRO A 161 -12.75 13.88 -5.43
N GLU A 162 -12.63 13.15 -4.31
CA GLU A 162 -11.59 13.42 -3.30
C GLU A 162 -10.20 13.08 -3.84
N LEU A 163 -10.06 11.97 -4.55
CA LEU A 163 -8.82 11.56 -5.20
C LEU A 163 -8.36 12.62 -6.21
N LYS A 164 -9.27 13.09 -7.08
CA LYS A 164 -9.00 14.18 -8.03
C LYS A 164 -8.52 15.44 -7.33
N LYS A 165 -9.21 15.87 -6.25
CA LYS A 165 -8.84 17.03 -5.46
C LYS A 165 -7.46 16.93 -4.81
N ILE A 166 -7.05 15.74 -4.41
CA ILE A 166 -5.74 15.49 -3.80
C ILE A 166 -4.66 15.53 -4.88
N LEU A 167 -4.86 14.82 -5.98
CA LEU A 167 -3.91 14.73 -7.09
C LEU A 167 -3.71 16.08 -7.78
N SER A 168 -4.76 16.85 -8.05
CA SER A 168 -4.67 18.18 -8.68
C SER A 168 -3.86 19.22 -7.87
N LYS A 169 -3.48 18.90 -6.63
CA LYS A 169 -2.54 19.70 -5.82
C LYS A 169 -1.11 19.22 -5.90
N GLY A 170 -0.82 18.32 -6.82
CA GLY A 170 0.50 17.71 -6.99
C GLY A 170 0.87 16.68 -5.92
N ASN A 171 -0.09 16.18 -5.13
CA ASN A 171 0.18 15.16 -4.12
C ASN A 171 0.27 13.76 -4.72
N ILE A 172 0.86 12.84 -3.97
CA ILE A 172 1.00 11.43 -4.37
C ILE A 172 0.01 10.57 -3.58
N VAL A 173 -0.59 9.60 -4.26
CA VAL A 173 -1.55 8.67 -3.64
C VAL A 173 -1.04 7.24 -3.78
N LEU A 174 -0.80 6.59 -2.65
CA LEU A 174 -0.42 5.16 -2.61
C LEU A 174 -1.68 4.30 -2.68
N ILE A 175 -1.68 3.40 -3.64
CA ILE A 175 -2.68 2.33 -3.78
C ILE A 175 -1.94 1.00 -3.90
N TYR A 176 -2.33 0.03 -3.09
CA TYR A 176 -1.83 -1.34 -3.19
C TYR A 176 -2.71 -2.15 -4.15
N PRO A 177 -2.26 -2.44 -5.39
CA PRO A 177 -3.11 -3.13 -6.36
C PRO A 177 -3.27 -4.62 -6.08
N GLU A 178 -2.55 -5.16 -5.12
CA GLU A 178 -2.72 -6.52 -4.60
C GLU A 178 -3.93 -6.63 -3.66
N GLU A 179 -4.50 -5.47 -3.23
CA GLU A 179 -5.62 -5.27 -2.31
C GLU A 179 -5.31 -5.73 -0.89
N GLU A 180 -5.16 -7.04 -0.66
CA GLU A 180 -4.97 -7.61 0.66
C GLU A 180 -3.48 -7.63 1.06
N MET A 181 -3.20 -7.37 2.33
CA MET A 181 -1.86 -7.46 2.90
C MET A 181 -1.51 -8.92 3.22
N TRP A 182 -0.39 -9.42 2.67
CA TRP A 182 0.15 -10.74 3.01
C TRP A 182 1.43 -10.59 3.83
N PHE A 183 1.33 -10.87 5.11
CA PHE A 183 2.38 -10.53 6.09
C PHE A 183 3.75 -11.08 5.71
N ASN A 184 4.70 -10.16 5.48
CA ASN A 184 6.10 -10.42 5.12
C ASN A 184 6.30 -11.35 3.90
N TYR A 185 5.28 -11.54 3.05
CA TYR A 185 5.37 -12.36 1.85
C TYR A 185 6.13 -11.64 0.73
N ARG A 186 7.20 -12.27 0.22
CA ARG A 186 8.16 -11.65 -0.71
C ARG A 186 7.66 -11.52 -2.13
N LEU A 187 6.80 -12.45 -2.58
CA LEU A 187 6.40 -12.53 -3.97
C LEU A 187 5.37 -11.44 -4.30
N PRO A 188 5.57 -10.72 -5.42
CA PRO A 188 4.53 -9.82 -5.92
C PRO A 188 3.33 -10.63 -6.38
N ARG A 189 2.12 -10.15 -6.05
CA ARG A 189 0.87 -10.81 -6.42
C ARG A 189 0.20 -10.07 -7.58
N PRO A 190 -0.71 -10.73 -8.32
CA PRO A 190 -1.40 -10.12 -9.45
C PRO A 190 -2.07 -8.80 -9.09
N CYS A 191 -1.90 -7.79 -9.95
CA CYS A 191 -2.44 -6.46 -9.75
C CYS A 191 -3.93 -6.41 -10.14
N LYS A 192 -4.77 -5.93 -9.24
CA LYS A 192 -6.18 -5.61 -9.53
C LYS A 192 -6.27 -4.27 -10.26
N ARG A 193 -7.26 -4.15 -11.12
CA ARG A 193 -7.42 -3.04 -12.06
C ARG A 193 -7.71 -1.68 -11.44
N GLY A 194 -8.24 -1.61 -10.21
CA GLY A 194 -8.80 -0.39 -9.61
C GLY A 194 -7.87 0.82 -9.62
N ALA A 195 -6.60 0.66 -9.21
CA ALA A 195 -5.62 1.76 -9.19
C ALA A 195 -5.41 2.39 -10.59
N TYR A 196 -5.35 1.55 -11.60
CA TYR A 196 -5.09 1.96 -13.00
C TYR A 196 -6.33 2.56 -13.67
N GLN A 197 -7.52 2.09 -13.28
CA GLN A 197 -8.77 2.75 -13.69
C GLN A 197 -8.82 4.19 -13.19
N PHE A 198 -8.46 4.43 -11.93
CA PHE A 198 -8.40 5.80 -11.38
C PHE A 198 -7.31 6.63 -12.05
N ALA A 199 -6.15 6.04 -12.37
CA ALA A 199 -5.09 6.72 -13.08
C ALA A 199 -5.54 7.19 -14.47
N HIS A 200 -6.18 6.31 -15.22
CA HIS A 200 -6.75 6.64 -16.53
C HIS A 200 -7.85 7.71 -16.44
N GLU A 201 -8.82 7.54 -15.53
CA GLU A 201 -9.97 8.47 -15.37
C GLU A 201 -9.52 9.88 -14.97
N LEU A 202 -8.40 10.00 -14.24
CA LEU A 202 -7.88 11.26 -13.74
C LEU A 202 -6.67 11.78 -14.54
N ASP A 203 -6.26 11.05 -15.59
CA ASP A 203 -5.13 11.36 -16.45
C ASP A 203 -3.85 11.68 -15.66
N VAL A 204 -3.46 10.73 -14.80
CA VAL A 204 -2.26 10.83 -13.98
C VAL A 204 -1.36 9.60 -14.14
N PRO A 205 -0.01 9.76 -14.06
CA PRO A 205 0.90 8.63 -14.16
C PRO A 205 0.80 7.71 -12.95
N VAL A 206 1.17 6.42 -13.18
CA VAL A 206 1.38 5.43 -12.13
C VAL A 206 2.87 5.17 -11.97
N ILE A 207 3.40 5.39 -10.78
CA ILE A 207 4.77 5.06 -10.40
C ILE A 207 4.78 3.65 -9.84
N SER A 208 5.32 2.69 -10.60
CA SER A 208 5.42 1.29 -10.18
C SER A 208 6.61 1.10 -9.24
N CYS A 209 6.38 0.56 -8.06
CA CYS A 209 7.42 0.21 -7.10
C CYS A 209 7.33 -1.27 -6.69
N PHE A 210 8.48 -1.85 -6.34
CA PHE A 210 8.59 -3.13 -5.66
C PHE A 210 9.50 -2.98 -4.45
N VAL A 211 9.08 -3.50 -3.31
CA VAL A 211 9.89 -3.50 -2.09
C VAL A 211 10.48 -4.88 -1.87
N LYS A 212 11.81 -4.99 -2.02
CA LYS A 212 12.58 -6.16 -1.62
C LYS A 212 12.71 -6.18 -0.10
N MET A 213 12.42 -7.31 0.50
CA MET A 213 12.66 -7.59 1.92
C MET A 213 13.99 -8.32 2.09
N ILE A 214 14.83 -7.85 3.00
CA ILE A 214 16.19 -8.35 3.23
C ILE A 214 16.24 -8.83 4.67
N ASP A 215 16.49 -10.13 4.87
CA ASP A 215 16.63 -10.72 6.20
C ASP A 215 17.86 -10.17 6.92
N THR A 216 17.79 -10.16 8.25
CA THR A 216 18.92 -9.91 9.14
C THR A 216 18.96 -10.97 10.23
N ASP A 217 20.11 -11.09 10.88
CA ASP A 217 20.28 -11.98 12.04
C ASP A 217 19.84 -11.33 13.36
N ILE A 218 19.25 -10.12 13.31
CA ILE A 218 18.83 -9.36 14.48
C ILE A 218 17.42 -9.79 14.87
N THR A 219 17.29 -10.36 16.06
CA THR A 219 15.99 -10.78 16.59
C THR A 219 15.07 -9.58 16.82
N ASP A 220 13.84 -9.63 16.31
CA ASP A 220 12.74 -8.72 16.65
C ASP A 220 11.85 -9.31 17.76
N ASN A 221 11.45 -10.56 17.61
CA ASN A 221 10.67 -11.32 18.59
C ASN A 221 10.93 -12.84 18.47
N ASN A 222 10.10 -13.66 19.14
CA ASN A 222 10.27 -15.10 19.12
C ASN A 222 10.08 -15.74 17.73
N GLU A 223 9.24 -15.17 16.88
CA GLU A 223 8.89 -15.72 15.56
C GLU A 223 9.69 -15.10 14.42
N PHE A 224 10.21 -13.85 14.59
CA PHE A 224 10.81 -13.09 13.49
C PHE A 224 12.11 -12.41 13.85
N ASN A 225 12.96 -12.29 12.85
CA ASN A 225 14.06 -11.35 12.81
C ASN A 225 13.62 -10.02 12.19
N ILE A 226 14.40 -8.96 12.43
CA ILE A 226 14.23 -7.66 11.79
C ILE A 226 14.46 -7.82 10.29
N VAL A 227 13.60 -7.17 9.50
CA VAL A 227 13.70 -7.11 8.04
C VAL A 227 14.10 -5.69 7.63
N LYS A 228 15.11 -5.58 6.76
CA LYS A 228 15.46 -4.36 6.05
C LYS A 228 14.77 -4.34 4.68
N TYR A 229 14.65 -3.14 4.12
CA TYR A 229 13.90 -2.94 2.90
C TYR A 229 14.74 -2.25 1.83
N ARG A 230 14.56 -2.66 0.57
CA ARG A 230 15.03 -1.91 -0.60
C ARG A 230 13.87 -1.63 -1.52
N VAL A 231 13.55 -0.36 -1.69
CA VAL A 231 12.52 0.06 -2.63
C VAL A 231 13.12 0.17 -4.02
N ILE A 232 12.52 -0.51 -4.97
CA ILE A 232 12.91 -0.50 -6.38
C ILE A 232 11.82 0.27 -7.13
N ILE A 233 12.16 1.45 -7.65
CA ILE A 233 11.30 2.16 -8.59
C ILE A 233 11.46 1.48 -9.94
N ASN A 234 10.41 0.80 -10.40
CA ASN A 234 10.47 -0.02 -11.61
C ASN A 234 10.38 0.85 -12.88
N LYS A 235 9.30 1.59 -13.01
CA LYS A 235 9.00 2.47 -14.14
C LYS A 235 7.83 3.39 -13.83
N VAL A 236 7.63 4.39 -14.69
CA VAL A 236 6.41 5.20 -14.73
C VAL A 236 5.54 4.71 -15.89
N ILE A 237 4.25 4.52 -15.60
CA ILE A 237 3.24 4.03 -16.54
C ILE A 237 2.25 5.17 -16.77
N TYR A 238 2.10 5.60 -18.02
CA TYR A 238 1.17 6.66 -18.40
C TYR A 238 -0.11 6.06 -18.95
N PRO A 239 -1.29 6.63 -18.63
CA PRO A 239 -2.55 6.22 -19.23
C PRO A 239 -2.61 6.57 -20.71
N GLU A 240 -3.23 5.71 -21.51
CA GLU A 240 -3.55 5.96 -22.92
C GLU A 240 -5.00 6.46 -23.03
N VAL A 241 -5.22 7.75 -22.76
CA VAL A 241 -6.55 8.37 -22.63
C VAL A 241 -7.43 8.25 -23.88
N ASN A 242 -6.87 7.91 -25.04
CA ASN A 242 -7.61 7.63 -26.29
C ASN A 242 -8.21 6.21 -26.31
N GLU A 243 -7.80 5.34 -25.41
CA GLU A 243 -8.37 4.00 -25.26
C GLU A 243 -9.58 4.01 -24.31
N SER A 244 -10.32 2.90 -24.29
CA SER A 244 -11.34 2.72 -23.27
C SER A 244 -10.71 2.50 -21.91
N ILE A 245 -11.29 3.06 -20.86
CA ILE A 245 -10.85 2.89 -19.46
C ILE A 245 -10.62 1.40 -19.12
N LYS A 246 -11.49 0.52 -19.63
CA LYS A 246 -11.38 -0.92 -19.39
C LYS A 246 -10.14 -1.50 -20.04
N SER A 247 -9.88 -1.20 -21.31
CA SER A 247 -8.72 -1.72 -22.05
C SER A 247 -7.42 -1.23 -21.46
N ASP A 248 -7.30 0.09 -21.28
CA ASP A 248 -6.06 0.71 -20.80
C ASP A 248 -5.74 0.29 -19.36
N SER A 249 -6.73 0.31 -18.46
CA SER A 249 -6.50 -0.10 -17.06
C SER A 249 -6.07 -1.58 -16.92
N ILE A 250 -6.47 -2.45 -17.82
CA ILE A 250 -5.99 -3.84 -17.86
C ILE A 250 -4.52 -3.85 -18.30
N LYS A 251 -4.18 -3.17 -19.40
CA LYS A 251 -2.80 -3.08 -19.90
C LYS A 251 -1.85 -2.48 -18.85
N MET A 252 -2.25 -1.38 -18.21
CA MET A 252 -1.46 -0.76 -17.16
C MET A 252 -1.22 -1.72 -15.98
N ALA A 253 -2.23 -2.48 -15.57
CA ALA A 253 -2.12 -3.47 -14.50
C ALA A 253 -1.15 -4.60 -14.85
N GLU A 254 -1.19 -5.10 -16.08
CA GLU A 254 -0.27 -6.11 -16.60
C GLU A 254 1.17 -5.57 -16.67
N VAL A 255 1.35 -4.35 -17.16
CA VAL A 255 2.67 -3.68 -17.23
C VAL A 255 3.27 -3.48 -15.84
N ASP A 256 2.47 -3.09 -14.84
CA ASP A 256 2.94 -2.94 -13.46
C ASP A 256 3.30 -4.31 -12.85
N TYR A 257 2.43 -5.30 -13.02
CA TYR A 257 2.69 -6.65 -12.52
C TYR A 257 3.98 -7.26 -13.11
N GLU A 258 4.17 -7.19 -14.44
CA GLU A 258 5.38 -7.71 -15.08
C GLU A 258 6.64 -6.94 -14.64
N ALA A 259 6.53 -5.63 -14.41
CA ALA A 259 7.64 -4.84 -13.87
C ALA A 259 8.03 -5.29 -12.45
N ARG A 260 7.06 -5.57 -11.59
CA ARG A 260 7.29 -6.10 -10.22
C ARG A 260 7.83 -7.51 -10.24
N LYS A 261 7.29 -8.39 -11.10
CA LYS A 261 7.79 -9.75 -11.30
C LYS A 261 9.27 -9.72 -11.70
N LYS A 262 9.63 -8.89 -12.69
CA LYS A 262 11.02 -8.73 -13.12
C LYS A 262 11.90 -8.19 -11.97
N ALA A 263 11.40 -7.22 -11.21
CA ALA A 263 12.12 -6.69 -10.05
C ALA A 263 12.35 -7.77 -8.99
N TYR A 264 11.34 -8.58 -8.68
CA TYR A 264 11.46 -9.73 -7.78
C TYR A 264 12.49 -10.74 -8.29
N GLU A 265 12.38 -11.20 -9.54
CA GLU A 265 13.28 -12.19 -10.12
C GLU A 265 14.74 -11.73 -10.09
N ASN A 266 14.98 -10.46 -10.41
CA ASN A 266 16.32 -9.86 -10.34
C ASN A 266 16.81 -9.69 -8.89
N ALA A 267 15.92 -9.26 -7.99
CA ALA A 267 16.29 -8.98 -6.61
C ALA A 267 16.64 -10.22 -5.81
N TYR A 268 15.96 -11.34 -6.07
CA TYR A 268 16.16 -12.60 -5.35
C TYR A 268 16.89 -13.67 -6.18
N ASN A 269 17.23 -13.40 -7.45
CA ASN A 269 17.80 -14.35 -8.39
C ASN A 269 17.00 -15.67 -8.45
N LYS A 270 15.67 -15.55 -8.43
CA LYS A 270 14.71 -16.68 -8.36
C LYS A 270 13.56 -16.39 -9.33
N LYS A 271 13.14 -17.37 -10.13
CA LYS A 271 11.94 -17.24 -10.97
C LYS A 271 10.68 -17.17 -10.11
N LEU A 272 9.74 -16.29 -10.49
CA LEU A 272 8.46 -16.21 -9.81
C LEU A 272 7.63 -17.47 -10.06
N LYS A 273 7.31 -18.17 -8.98
CA LYS A 273 6.39 -19.30 -8.96
C LYS A 273 5.53 -19.20 -7.70
N TYR A 274 4.23 -19.41 -7.85
CA TYR A 274 3.32 -19.44 -6.71
C TYR A 274 3.22 -20.86 -6.14
N GLU A 275 4.32 -21.32 -5.58
CA GLU A 275 4.44 -22.54 -4.78
C GLU A 275 4.84 -22.08 -3.37
N PHE A 276 4.18 -22.58 -2.33
CA PHE A 276 4.50 -22.16 -0.97
C PHE A 276 5.88 -22.65 -0.55
N ASP A 277 6.72 -21.69 -0.17
CA ASP A 277 8.01 -21.90 0.47
C ASP A 277 8.07 -21.01 1.72
N ILE A 278 8.39 -21.58 2.87
CA ILE A 278 8.47 -20.80 4.12
C ILE A 278 9.54 -19.70 4.04
N ASN A 279 10.59 -19.89 3.24
CA ASN A 279 11.62 -18.91 2.97
C ASN A 279 11.09 -17.67 2.20
N ASP A 280 9.90 -17.75 1.64
CA ASP A 280 9.23 -16.59 1.02
C ASP A 280 8.54 -15.70 2.07
N ILE A 281 8.59 -16.06 3.36
CA ILE A 281 8.17 -15.21 4.48
C ILE A 281 9.42 -14.56 5.09
N ALA A 282 9.57 -13.25 4.88
CA ALA A 282 10.75 -12.51 5.31
C ALA A 282 10.88 -12.48 6.84
N GLY A 283 12.08 -12.75 7.34
CA GLY A 283 12.42 -12.70 8.75
C GLY A 283 11.87 -13.86 9.58
N TRP A 284 11.15 -14.82 8.99
CA TRP A 284 10.62 -15.97 9.73
C TRP A 284 11.75 -16.81 10.34
N LYS A 285 11.58 -17.23 11.58
CA LYS A 285 12.46 -18.16 12.26
C LYS A 285 11.84 -19.55 12.23
N ASP A 286 12.56 -20.53 11.72
CA ASP A 286 12.21 -21.93 11.92
C ASP A 286 12.33 -22.25 13.41
N ILE A 287 11.18 -22.38 14.10
CA ILE A 287 11.11 -22.73 15.53
C ILE A 287 10.56 -24.14 15.66
#